data_35bf1473c2cf7b9d2d568cc6b1819e89
#
_entry.id   35bf1473c2cf7b9d2d568cc6b1819e89
#
_cell.length_a   1.000
_cell.length_b   1.000
_cell.length_c   1.000
_cell.angle_alpha   90.00
_cell.angle_beta   90.00
_cell.angle_gamma   90.00
#
_symmetry.space_group_name_H-M   'P 1'
#
loop_
_entity.id
_entity.type
_entity.pdbx_description
1 polymer ?
#
loop_
_entity_poly.entity_id
_entity_poly.type
_entity_poly.pdbx_seq_one_letter_code
_entity_poly.pdbx_strand_id
1 'polypeptide(L)'
;MSRRFQELAWRQTPMGPISLRRRLEPSLGIDVYEVKLGDEFLMSSLFTTGETELARLGLAAAPDAALDVLVGGLGLGYTARAVLADPRVRSLTVVEALDEVIDWHRRGLLPETAGLASDPRTRLLAADFFAPADVGARFHAVLVDIDHTPRHLLHPDHAVFYTAAGLRRLGERLHPGGVFALWSDDPPDTDFAAVLAEVFSSTDAHVVTFPNPLTGGESANTVCVAR
;
A
#
# COMPACT_ATOMS: atom_id res chain seq x y z
N MET A 1 -0.58 -9.23 -32.76
CA MET A 1 0.59 -9.86 -32.10
C MET A 1 0.70 -9.29 -30.70
N SER A 2 0.50 -10.11 -29.68
CA SER A 2 0.73 -9.69 -28.29
C SER A 2 2.22 -9.38 -28.14
N ARG A 3 2.60 -8.15 -27.80
CA ARG A 3 3.99 -7.84 -27.46
C ARG A 3 4.29 -8.52 -26.14
N ARG A 4 5.24 -9.46 -26.10
CA ARG A 4 5.66 -10.17 -24.88
C ARG A 4 6.15 -9.22 -23.78
N PHE A 5 6.56 -8.02 -24.16
CA PHE A 5 7.02 -6.96 -23.26
C PHE A 5 6.64 -5.60 -23.84
N GLN A 6 6.17 -4.69 -22.99
CA GLN A 6 5.87 -3.31 -23.35
C GLN A 6 6.15 -2.40 -22.15
N GLU A 7 6.95 -1.36 -22.37
CA GLU A 7 7.00 -0.23 -21.44
C GLU A 7 5.79 0.67 -21.72
N LEU A 8 4.90 0.80 -20.73
CA LEU A 8 3.67 1.58 -20.83
C LEU A 8 3.91 3.05 -20.50
N ALA A 9 4.80 3.30 -19.52
CA ALA A 9 5.21 4.62 -19.12
C ALA A 9 6.63 4.59 -18.54
N TRP A 10 7.35 5.69 -18.76
CA TRP A 10 8.66 5.96 -18.16
C TRP A 10 8.80 7.46 -17.91
N ARG A 11 9.31 7.83 -16.75
CA ARG A 11 9.60 9.22 -16.37
C ARG A 11 10.82 9.30 -15.49
N GLN A 12 11.60 10.39 -15.64
CA GLN A 12 12.62 10.78 -14.67
C GLN A 12 11.94 11.55 -13.54
N THR A 13 12.17 11.13 -12.30
CA THR A 13 11.65 11.77 -11.08
C THR A 13 12.80 12.18 -10.16
N PRO A 14 12.56 13.01 -9.13
CA PRO A 14 13.57 13.30 -8.11
C PRO A 14 14.06 12.05 -7.35
N MET A 15 13.24 11.00 -7.27
CA MET A 15 13.57 9.72 -6.63
C MET A 15 14.30 8.74 -7.58
N GLY A 16 14.51 9.11 -8.83
CA GLY A 16 15.06 8.26 -9.87
C GLY A 16 14.07 7.98 -11.00
N PRO A 17 14.48 7.26 -12.05
CA PRO A 17 13.59 6.91 -13.14
C PRO A 17 12.52 5.92 -12.68
N ILE A 18 11.24 6.24 -12.92
CA ILE A 18 10.12 5.31 -12.67
C ILE A 18 9.57 4.78 -13.98
N SER A 19 9.22 3.48 -14.00
CA SER A 19 8.63 2.84 -15.16
C SER A 19 7.48 1.92 -14.78
N LEU A 20 6.43 1.95 -15.61
CA LEU A 20 5.35 0.96 -15.63
C LEU A 20 5.54 0.06 -16.85
N ARG A 21 5.60 -1.23 -16.63
CA ARG A 21 5.81 -2.25 -17.66
C ARG A 21 4.67 -3.27 -17.67
N ARG A 22 4.37 -3.78 -18.85
CA ARG A 22 3.53 -4.95 -19.04
C ARG A 22 4.35 -6.05 -19.71
N ARG A 23 4.33 -7.24 -19.16
CA ARG A 23 4.90 -8.42 -19.79
C ARG A 23 3.95 -9.59 -19.74
N LEU A 24 4.04 -10.45 -20.75
CA LEU A 24 3.37 -11.75 -20.68
C LEU A 24 4.20 -12.68 -19.77
N GLU A 25 3.55 -13.27 -18.75
CA GLU A 25 4.13 -14.36 -17.99
C GLU A 25 3.86 -15.70 -18.72
N PRO A 26 4.88 -16.32 -19.34
CA PRO A 26 4.65 -17.44 -20.25
C PRO A 26 4.11 -18.70 -19.57
N SER A 27 4.49 -18.93 -18.30
CA SER A 27 4.06 -20.11 -17.54
C SER A 27 2.57 -20.06 -17.18
N LEU A 28 2.01 -18.85 -17.05
CA LEU A 28 0.63 -18.63 -16.65
C LEU A 28 -0.25 -18.13 -17.80
N GLY A 29 0.35 -17.63 -18.87
CA GLY A 29 -0.36 -17.09 -20.03
C GLY A 29 -1.08 -15.77 -19.76
N ILE A 30 -0.68 -15.01 -18.72
CA ILE A 30 -1.30 -13.74 -18.30
C ILE A 30 -0.38 -12.55 -18.49
N ASP A 31 -0.96 -11.37 -18.70
CA ASP A 31 -0.22 -10.11 -18.68
C ASP A 31 0.04 -9.71 -17.22
N VAL A 32 1.29 -9.38 -16.91
CA VAL A 32 1.75 -8.92 -15.59
C VAL A 32 2.20 -7.47 -15.72
N TYR A 33 1.74 -6.64 -14.80
CA TYR A 33 2.14 -5.23 -14.68
C TYR A 33 3.18 -5.11 -13.57
N GLU A 34 4.24 -4.36 -13.84
CA GLU A 34 5.38 -4.21 -12.94
C GLU A 34 5.78 -2.75 -12.81
N VAL A 35 6.11 -2.33 -11.60
CA VAL A 35 6.65 -1.00 -11.30
C VAL A 35 8.10 -1.13 -10.89
N LYS A 36 8.96 -0.31 -11.49
CA LYS A 36 10.37 -0.15 -11.09
C LYS A 36 10.69 1.30 -10.83
N LEU A 37 11.50 1.54 -9.78
CA LEU A 37 12.09 2.84 -9.47
C LEU A 37 13.63 2.69 -9.50
N GLY A 38 14.28 3.29 -10.50
CA GLY A 38 15.67 3.00 -10.77
C GLY A 38 15.90 1.53 -11.07
N ASP A 39 16.80 0.92 -10.32
CA ASP A 39 17.09 -0.50 -10.40
C ASP A 39 16.20 -1.33 -9.48
N GLU A 40 15.46 -0.69 -8.57
CA GLU A 40 14.60 -1.35 -7.60
C GLU A 40 13.29 -1.82 -8.23
N PHE A 41 12.91 -3.06 -7.92
CA PHE A 41 11.63 -3.63 -8.28
C PHE A 41 10.65 -3.38 -7.13
N LEU A 42 9.66 -2.50 -7.36
CA LEU A 42 8.75 -2.12 -6.29
C LEU A 42 7.61 -3.13 -6.12
N MET A 43 6.95 -3.51 -7.21
CA MET A 43 5.79 -4.40 -7.12
C MET A 43 5.40 -5.02 -8.47
N SER A 44 4.56 -6.05 -8.39
CA SER A 44 4.00 -6.77 -9.53
C SER A 44 2.54 -7.11 -9.32
N SER A 45 1.74 -7.06 -10.39
CA SER A 45 0.36 -7.55 -10.37
C SER A 45 0.24 -9.08 -10.22
N LEU A 46 1.35 -9.80 -10.17
CA LEU A 46 1.36 -11.24 -9.97
C LEU A 46 1.11 -11.63 -8.51
N PHE A 47 1.52 -10.79 -7.58
CA PHE A 47 1.42 -11.01 -6.14
C PHE A 47 0.70 -9.83 -5.51
N THR A 48 -0.58 -9.97 -5.22
CA THR A 48 -1.45 -8.87 -4.72
C THR A 48 -2.23 -9.26 -3.49
N THR A 49 -1.94 -10.45 -2.95
CA THR A 49 -2.63 -10.96 -1.77
C THR A 49 -2.28 -10.14 -0.54
N GLY A 50 -1.02 -9.74 -0.38
CA GLY A 50 -0.57 -8.94 0.75
C GLY A 50 -1.31 -7.61 0.86
N GLU A 51 -1.41 -6.88 -0.25
CA GLU A 51 -2.09 -5.58 -0.34
C GLU A 51 -3.60 -5.73 -0.10
N THR A 52 -4.21 -6.79 -0.63
CA THR A 52 -5.63 -7.06 -0.41
C THR A 52 -5.90 -7.41 1.05
N GLU A 53 -5.04 -8.22 1.67
CA GLU A 53 -5.16 -8.60 3.08
C GLU A 53 -4.83 -7.44 4.03
N LEU A 54 -3.94 -6.52 3.66
CA LEU A 54 -3.71 -5.28 4.40
C LEU A 54 -5.03 -4.52 4.59
N ALA A 55 -5.77 -4.32 3.49
CA ALA A 55 -7.06 -3.65 3.54
C ALA A 55 -8.08 -4.47 4.35
N ARG A 56 -8.21 -5.77 4.08
CA ARG A 56 -9.18 -6.64 4.75
C ARG A 56 -8.98 -6.70 6.27
N LEU A 57 -7.74 -6.94 6.72
CA LEU A 57 -7.40 -7.06 8.13
C LEU A 57 -7.50 -5.70 8.85
N GLY A 58 -7.00 -4.63 8.23
CA GLY A 58 -7.11 -3.28 8.78
C GLY A 58 -8.56 -2.85 8.96
N LEU A 59 -9.41 -3.06 7.93
CA LEU A 59 -10.82 -2.68 8.01
C LEU A 59 -11.65 -3.62 8.91
N ALA A 60 -11.27 -4.89 9.05
CA ALA A 60 -11.92 -5.80 10.00
C ALA A 60 -11.71 -5.38 11.46
N ALA A 61 -10.57 -4.75 11.76
CA ALA A 61 -10.29 -4.20 13.09
C ALA A 61 -10.89 -2.81 13.33
N ALA A 62 -11.34 -2.12 12.27
CA ALA A 62 -11.94 -0.78 12.35
C ALA A 62 -13.34 -0.82 12.99
N PRO A 63 -13.82 0.32 13.54
CA PRO A 63 -15.16 0.42 14.11
C PRO A 63 -16.25 0.06 13.09
N ASP A 64 -17.39 -0.47 13.59
CA ASP A 64 -18.58 -0.68 12.76
C ASP A 64 -19.32 0.64 12.54
N ALA A 65 -18.81 1.44 11.60
CA ALA A 65 -19.28 2.78 11.28
C ALA A 65 -19.00 3.09 9.80
N ALA A 66 -19.46 4.24 9.32
CA ALA A 66 -19.02 4.77 8.04
C ALA A 66 -17.56 5.21 8.12
N LEU A 67 -16.70 4.59 7.32
CA LEU A 67 -15.25 4.70 7.44
C LEU A 67 -14.66 5.78 6.51
N ASP A 68 -13.83 6.64 7.09
CA ASP A 68 -12.87 7.46 6.35
C ASP A 68 -11.51 6.78 6.44
N VAL A 69 -10.93 6.43 5.30
CA VAL A 69 -9.70 5.63 5.23
C VAL A 69 -8.58 6.43 4.56
N LEU A 70 -7.39 6.35 5.14
CA LEU A 70 -6.15 6.86 4.54
C LEU A 70 -5.28 5.68 4.12
N VAL A 71 -4.80 5.71 2.89
CA VAL A 71 -3.80 4.77 2.38
C VAL A 71 -2.53 5.54 2.05
N GLY A 72 -1.41 5.11 2.58
CA GLY A 72 -0.08 5.54 2.17
C GLY A 72 0.49 4.58 1.14
N GLY A 73 0.82 5.11 -0.04
CA GLY A 73 1.22 4.34 -1.21
C GLY A 73 0.03 3.99 -2.12
N LEU A 74 0.18 4.25 -3.42
CA LEU A 74 -0.80 3.92 -4.44
C LEU A 74 -0.36 2.71 -5.28
N GLY A 75 0.86 2.73 -5.76
CA GLY A 75 1.42 1.68 -6.59
C GLY A 75 0.48 1.24 -7.72
N LEU A 76 0.22 -0.05 -7.84
CA LEU A 76 -0.75 -0.62 -8.80
C LEU A 76 -2.21 -0.50 -8.32
N GLY A 77 -2.45 -0.04 -7.07
CA GLY A 77 -3.77 0.31 -6.54
C GLY A 77 -4.56 -0.83 -5.90
N TYR A 78 -3.95 -1.96 -5.60
CA TYR A 78 -4.66 -3.12 -5.06
C TYR A 78 -5.18 -2.90 -3.63
N THR A 79 -4.39 -2.28 -2.76
CA THR A 79 -4.83 -1.88 -1.41
C THR A 79 -6.01 -0.92 -1.48
N ALA A 80 -5.93 0.12 -2.31
CA ALA A 80 -6.99 1.11 -2.48
C ALA A 80 -8.28 0.48 -3.06
N ARG A 81 -8.16 -0.42 -4.05
CA ARG A 81 -9.28 -1.16 -4.61
C ARG A 81 -9.95 -2.04 -3.55
N ALA A 82 -9.16 -2.76 -2.74
CA ALA A 82 -9.69 -3.60 -1.68
C ALA A 82 -10.41 -2.78 -0.60
N VAL A 83 -9.89 -1.60 -0.26
CA VAL A 83 -10.58 -0.63 0.63
C VAL A 83 -11.94 -0.25 0.06
N LEU A 84 -12.03 0.12 -1.21
CA LEU A 84 -13.29 0.53 -1.86
C LEU A 84 -14.32 -0.59 -1.97
N ALA A 85 -13.90 -1.85 -1.88
CA ALA A 85 -14.80 -3.01 -1.87
C ALA A 85 -15.57 -3.15 -0.54
N ASP A 86 -15.10 -2.56 0.55
CA ASP A 86 -15.85 -2.54 1.82
C ASP A 86 -16.98 -1.49 1.75
N PRO A 87 -18.25 -1.92 1.91
CA PRO A 87 -19.39 -1.01 1.79
C PRO A 87 -19.45 0.06 2.89
N ARG A 88 -18.73 -0.11 3.99
CA ARG A 88 -18.64 0.89 5.06
C ARG A 88 -17.77 2.08 4.68
N VAL A 89 -16.92 1.95 3.65
CA VAL A 89 -16.01 3.02 3.24
C VAL A 89 -16.79 4.18 2.60
N ARG A 90 -16.82 5.29 3.32
CA ARG A 90 -17.45 6.55 2.90
C ARG A 90 -16.47 7.41 2.10
N SER A 91 -15.21 7.46 2.51
CA SER A 91 -14.16 8.18 1.81
C SER A 91 -12.82 7.45 1.89
N LEU A 92 -12.06 7.54 0.81
CA LEU A 92 -10.70 7.04 0.68
C LEU A 92 -9.79 8.18 0.24
N THR A 93 -8.78 8.49 1.05
CA THR A 93 -7.66 9.34 0.63
C THR A 93 -6.44 8.44 0.42
N VAL A 94 -5.82 8.53 -0.76
CA VAL A 94 -4.56 7.84 -1.05
C VAL A 94 -3.48 8.88 -1.23
N VAL A 95 -2.40 8.76 -0.47
CA VAL A 95 -1.21 9.63 -0.57
C VAL A 95 -0.13 8.88 -1.35
N GLU A 96 0.32 9.48 -2.44
CA GLU A 96 1.35 8.92 -3.32
C GLU A 96 2.40 10.00 -3.60
N ALA A 97 3.67 9.65 -3.41
CA ALA A 97 4.77 10.61 -3.59
C ALA A 97 5.03 10.95 -5.07
N LEU A 98 4.72 10.03 -5.97
CA LEU A 98 5.02 10.15 -7.39
C LEU A 98 3.75 10.47 -8.19
N ASP A 99 3.66 11.70 -8.69
CA ASP A 99 2.57 12.14 -9.58
C ASP A 99 2.39 11.23 -10.79
N GLU A 100 3.46 10.62 -11.26
CA GLU A 100 3.48 9.69 -12.38
C GLU A 100 2.61 8.46 -12.11
N VAL A 101 2.66 7.93 -10.87
CA VAL A 101 1.85 6.79 -10.47
C VAL A 101 0.37 7.17 -10.47
N ILE A 102 0.04 8.36 -9.94
CA ILE A 102 -1.33 8.89 -9.99
C ILE A 102 -1.80 9.07 -11.45
N ASP A 103 -0.93 9.58 -12.34
CA ASP A 103 -1.25 9.75 -13.76
C ASP A 103 -1.58 8.41 -14.45
N TRP A 104 -0.89 7.33 -14.11
CA TRP A 104 -1.19 6.00 -14.68
C TRP A 104 -2.62 5.55 -14.39
N HIS A 105 -3.10 5.77 -13.17
CA HIS A 105 -4.47 5.46 -12.77
C HIS A 105 -5.48 6.36 -13.48
N ARG A 106 -5.20 7.66 -13.59
CA ARG A 106 -6.06 8.62 -14.30
C ARG A 106 -6.17 8.31 -15.78
N ARG A 107 -5.10 7.81 -16.38
CA ARG A 107 -5.06 7.41 -17.81
C ARG A 107 -5.59 6.00 -18.06
N GLY A 108 -5.95 5.26 -17.03
CA GLY A 108 -6.47 3.90 -17.16
C GLY A 108 -5.45 2.89 -17.69
N LEU A 109 -4.14 3.08 -17.39
CA LEU A 109 -3.08 2.16 -17.81
C LEU A 109 -3.11 0.83 -17.05
N LEU A 110 -3.85 0.76 -15.94
CA LEU A 110 -3.94 -0.36 -15.02
C LEU A 110 -5.37 -0.94 -15.06
N PRO A 111 -5.61 -1.97 -15.88
CA PRO A 111 -6.96 -2.46 -16.12
C PRO A 111 -7.63 -3.07 -14.89
N GLU A 112 -6.86 -3.72 -14.02
CA GLU A 112 -7.41 -4.39 -12.83
C GLU A 112 -7.85 -3.42 -11.73
N THR A 113 -7.31 -2.20 -11.73
CA THR A 113 -7.70 -1.12 -10.81
C THR A 113 -8.36 0.04 -11.56
N ALA A 114 -8.88 -0.25 -12.75
CA ALA A 114 -9.64 0.73 -13.54
C ALA A 114 -10.81 1.28 -12.73
N GLY A 115 -11.05 2.59 -12.86
CA GLY A 115 -12.11 3.28 -12.12
C GLY A 115 -11.70 3.81 -10.74
N LEU A 116 -10.60 3.36 -10.15
CA LEU A 116 -10.12 3.84 -8.84
C LEU A 116 -10.03 5.36 -8.77
N ALA A 117 -9.38 5.99 -9.75
CA ALA A 117 -9.19 7.44 -9.80
C ALA A 117 -10.48 8.23 -10.07
N SER A 118 -11.53 7.59 -10.54
CA SER A 118 -12.83 8.19 -10.83
C SER A 118 -13.93 7.80 -9.83
N ASP A 119 -13.66 6.93 -8.86
CA ASP A 119 -14.61 6.61 -7.81
C ASP A 119 -14.87 7.89 -6.97
N PRO A 120 -16.14 8.31 -6.79
CA PRO A 120 -16.47 9.55 -6.10
C PRO A 120 -16.02 9.57 -4.62
N ARG A 121 -15.73 8.43 -4.04
CA ARG A 121 -15.19 8.32 -2.69
C ARG A 121 -13.69 8.53 -2.64
N THR A 122 -12.97 8.48 -3.78
CA THR A 122 -11.51 8.48 -3.84
C THR A 122 -10.94 9.88 -4.06
N ARG A 123 -9.98 10.22 -3.21
CA ARG A 123 -9.10 11.38 -3.38
C ARG A 123 -7.65 10.90 -3.49
N LEU A 124 -7.03 11.08 -4.66
CA LEU A 124 -5.60 10.85 -4.86
C LEU A 124 -4.83 12.15 -4.59
N LEU A 125 -3.90 12.11 -3.66
CA LEU A 125 -3.10 13.25 -3.21
C LEU A 125 -1.61 13.00 -3.51
N ALA A 126 -1.04 13.85 -4.37
CA ALA A 126 0.39 13.86 -4.62
C ALA A 126 1.11 14.53 -3.44
N ALA A 127 1.70 13.73 -2.57
CA ALA A 127 2.45 14.19 -1.40
C ALA A 127 3.31 13.05 -0.84
N ASP A 128 4.31 13.42 -0.06
CA ASP A 128 5.04 12.45 0.76
C ASP A 128 4.20 12.10 2.01
N PHE A 129 3.89 10.82 2.17
CA PHE A 129 3.11 10.31 3.31
C PHE A 129 3.80 10.53 4.66
N PHE A 130 5.13 10.49 4.68
CA PHE A 130 5.94 10.62 5.88
C PHE A 130 6.20 12.08 6.27
N ALA A 131 5.99 13.02 5.35
CA ALA A 131 6.08 14.44 5.63
C ALA A 131 4.80 14.97 6.31
N PRO A 132 4.87 16.14 6.98
CA PRO A 132 3.69 16.81 7.53
C PRO A 132 2.80 17.34 6.40
N ALA A 133 2.02 16.46 5.77
CA ALA A 133 1.06 16.84 4.73
C ALA A 133 -0.32 17.12 5.38
N ASP A 134 -1.03 18.10 4.85
CA ASP A 134 -2.44 18.30 5.19
C ASP A 134 -3.29 17.29 4.41
N VAL A 135 -3.40 16.10 4.96
CA VAL A 135 -4.25 15.02 4.39
C VAL A 135 -5.72 15.15 4.78
N GLY A 136 -6.08 16.18 5.55
CA GLY A 136 -7.42 16.41 6.08
C GLY A 136 -7.57 16.03 7.54
N ALA A 137 -8.81 15.75 7.95
CA ALA A 137 -9.21 15.41 9.32
C ALA A 137 -8.64 14.05 9.78
N ARG A 138 -9.25 13.48 10.82
CA ARG A 138 -8.91 12.13 11.32
C ARG A 138 -9.52 11.04 10.48
N PHE A 139 -8.94 9.85 10.57
CA PHE A 139 -9.34 8.65 9.84
C PHE A 139 -9.75 7.53 10.80
N HIS A 140 -10.62 6.65 10.34
CA HIS A 140 -11.00 5.44 11.06
C HIS A 140 -9.98 4.31 10.83
N ALA A 141 -9.31 4.33 9.69
CA ALA A 141 -8.19 3.43 9.40
C ALA A 141 -7.10 4.17 8.62
N VAL A 142 -5.84 3.88 8.95
CA VAL A 142 -4.66 4.29 8.20
C VAL A 142 -3.90 3.03 7.82
N LEU A 143 -3.77 2.79 6.51
CA LEU A 143 -3.11 1.62 5.94
C LEU A 143 -1.85 2.07 5.21
N VAL A 144 -0.71 1.47 5.51
CA VAL A 144 0.59 1.85 4.93
C VAL A 144 1.17 0.72 4.10
N ASP A 145 1.44 1.03 2.85
CA ASP A 145 1.89 0.13 1.80
C ASP A 145 2.95 0.85 0.94
N ILE A 146 4.09 1.19 1.54
CA ILE A 146 5.13 2.01 0.92
C ILE A 146 6.48 1.30 0.94
N ASP A 147 7.06 1.12 2.13
CA ASP A 147 8.37 0.49 2.28
C ASP A 147 8.24 -1.04 2.25
N HIS A 148 9.31 -1.72 1.84
CA HIS A 148 9.30 -3.19 1.82
C HIS A 148 9.13 -3.77 3.23
N THR A 149 9.79 -3.18 4.21
CA THR A 149 9.69 -3.55 5.63
C THR A 149 10.09 -2.36 6.50
N PRO A 150 9.81 -2.36 7.83
CA PRO A 150 10.35 -1.35 8.73
C PRO A 150 11.88 -1.25 8.76
N ARG A 151 12.59 -2.25 8.20
CA ARG A 151 14.06 -2.30 8.12
C ARG A 151 14.60 -2.07 6.71
N HIS A 152 13.77 -2.26 5.69
CA HIS A 152 14.14 -2.03 4.30
C HIS A 152 13.29 -0.90 3.71
N LEU A 153 13.80 0.31 3.86
CA LEU A 153 13.11 1.55 3.54
C LEU A 153 13.45 2.01 2.13
N LEU A 154 12.49 2.56 1.40
CA LEU A 154 12.71 3.20 0.11
C LEU A 154 13.52 4.50 0.25
N HIS A 155 13.44 5.16 1.40
CA HIS A 155 14.25 6.34 1.71
C HIS A 155 14.67 6.34 3.20
N PRO A 156 15.91 6.72 3.54
CA PRO A 156 16.40 6.72 4.93
C PRO A 156 15.57 7.56 5.90
N ASP A 157 14.98 8.66 5.44
CA ASP A 157 14.16 9.56 6.25
C ASP A 157 12.85 8.91 6.74
N HIS A 158 12.41 7.83 6.10
CA HIS A 158 11.24 7.06 6.54
C HIS A 158 11.46 6.41 7.92
N ALA A 159 12.71 6.18 8.32
CA ALA A 159 13.06 5.56 9.62
C ALA A 159 12.39 6.25 10.82
N VAL A 160 12.20 7.57 10.77
CA VAL A 160 11.54 8.34 11.83
C VAL A 160 10.09 7.93 12.03
N PHE A 161 9.41 7.50 10.98
CA PHE A 161 8.03 7.03 11.05
C PHE A 161 7.90 5.74 11.88
N TYR A 162 8.84 4.82 11.73
CA TYR A 162 8.84 3.52 12.40
C TYR A 162 9.28 3.54 13.86
N THR A 163 9.43 4.74 14.44
CA THR A 163 9.69 4.95 15.86
C THR A 163 8.39 5.15 16.65
N ALA A 164 8.42 4.92 17.96
CA ALA A 164 7.28 5.22 18.83
C ALA A 164 6.81 6.69 18.71
N ALA A 165 7.74 7.63 18.52
CA ALA A 165 7.40 9.05 18.32
C ALA A 165 6.70 9.28 16.97
N GLY A 166 7.13 8.62 15.90
CA GLY A 166 6.49 8.68 14.59
C GLY A 166 5.08 8.09 14.62
N LEU A 167 4.93 6.93 15.24
CA LEU A 167 3.64 6.24 15.39
C LEU A 167 2.66 7.01 16.31
N ARG A 168 3.14 7.70 17.35
CA ARG A 168 2.28 8.59 18.15
C ARG A 168 1.72 9.74 17.30
N ARG A 169 2.55 10.37 16.44
CA ARG A 169 2.08 11.40 15.52
C ARG A 169 1.06 10.86 14.52
N LEU A 170 1.24 9.62 14.06
CA LEU A 170 0.22 8.94 13.24
C LEU A 170 -1.07 8.74 14.04
N GLY A 171 -0.97 8.30 15.30
CA GLY A 171 -2.12 8.10 16.19
C GLY A 171 -2.97 9.35 16.38
N GLU A 172 -2.38 10.54 16.33
CA GLU A 172 -3.11 11.81 16.38
C GLU A 172 -4.07 12.01 15.18
N ARG A 173 -3.81 11.31 14.07
CA ARG A 173 -4.65 11.30 12.86
C ARG A 173 -5.75 10.25 12.91
N LEU A 174 -5.78 9.38 13.91
CA LEU A 174 -6.83 8.39 14.08
C LEU A 174 -7.98 8.96 14.91
N HIS A 175 -9.20 8.56 14.55
CA HIS A 175 -10.34 8.70 15.45
C HIS A 175 -10.15 7.80 16.69
N PRO A 176 -10.83 8.11 17.82
CA PRO A 176 -10.86 7.16 18.94
C PRO A 176 -11.32 5.77 18.48
N GLY A 177 -10.53 4.73 18.79
CA GLY A 177 -10.75 3.36 18.30
C GLY A 177 -10.39 3.12 16.84
N GLY A 178 -9.74 4.08 16.20
CA GLY A 178 -9.22 3.92 14.84
C GLY A 178 -8.05 2.94 14.78
N VAL A 179 -7.74 2.47 13.58
CA VAL A 179 -6.80 1.40 13.29
C VAL A 179 -5.63 1.90 12.47
N PHE A 180 -4.44 1.48 12.82
CA PHE A 180 -3.26 1.50 11.98
C PHE A 180 -2.98 0.08 11.47
N ALA A 181 -2.71 -0.08 10.16
CA ALA A 181 -2.18 -1.32 9.61
C ALA A 181 -1.02 -1.05 8.65
N LEU A 182 -0.05 -1.96 8.66
CA LEU A 182 1.18 -1.90 7.87
C LEU A 182 1.43 -3.22 7.16
N TRP A 183 1.70 -3.15 5.86
CA TRP A 183 2.23 -4.27 5.09
C TRP A 183 3.75 -4.38 5.23
N SER A 184 4.27 -5.60 5.23
CA SER A 184 5.70 -5.90 5.23
C SER A 184 5.99 -7.18 4.45
N ASP A 185 7.07 -7.19 3.68
CA ASP A 185 7.55 -8.36 2.95
C ASP A 185 8.28 -9.36 3.86
N ASP A 186 8.74 -8.93 5.02
CA ASP A 186 9.43 -9.77 6.00
C ASP A 186 8.47 -10.56 6.91
N PRO A 187 8.92 -11.66 7.53
CA PRO A 187 8.25 -12.27 8.68
C PRO A 187 8.00 -11.27 9.82
N PRO A 188 7.09 -11.59 10.77
CA PRO A 188 6.80 -10.70 11.89
C PRO A 188 8.06 -10.22 12.62
N ASP A 189 8.24 -8.89 12.67
CA ASP A 189 9.37 -8.23 13.30
C ASP A 189 9.07 -7.95 14.79
N THR A 190 9.77 -8.64 15.69
CA THR A 190 9.58 -8.50 17.15
C THR A 190 9.96 -7.12 17.67
N ASP A 191 10.97 -6.46 17.07
CA ASP A 191 11.40 -5.13 17.51
C ASP A 191 10.34 -4.09 17.10
N PHE A 192 9.82 -4.19 15.87
CA PHE A 192 8.74 -3.31 15.44
C PHE A 192 7.43 -3.58 16.20
N ALA A 193 7.11 -4.84 16.50
CA ALA A 193 5.99 -5.19 17.35
C ALA A 193 6.09 -4.56 18.75
N ALA A 194 7.30 -4.52 19.33
CA ALA A 194 7.54 -3.82 20.60
C ALA A 194 7.30 -2.31 20.49
N VAL A 195 7.74 -1.68 19.40
CA VAL A 195 7.48 -0.25 19.12
C VAL A 195 5.97 0.03 18.97
N LEU A 196 5.23 -0.84 18.29
CA LEU A 196 3.77 -0.73 18.17
C LEU A 196 3.11 -0.81 19.56
N ALA A 197 3.52 -1.75 20.41
CA ALA A 197 2.97 -1.95 21.75
C ALA A 197 3.25 -0.79 22.73
N GLU A 198 4.26 0.07 22.44
CA GLU A 198 4.47 1.31 23.20
C GLU A 198 3.45 2.40 22.90
N VAL A 199 2.72 2.29 21.79
CA VAL A 199 1.85 3.36 21.27
C VAL A 199 0.39 2.95 21.25
N PHE A 200 0.12 1.70 20.89
CA PHE A 200 -1.23 1.17 20.69
C PHE A 200 -1.60 0.19 21.80
N SER A 201 -2.89 0.15 22.13
CA SER A 201 -3.40 -0.71 23.21
C SER A 201 -3.52 -2.19 22.81
N SER A 202 -3.62 -2.49 21.52
CA SER A 202 -3.56 -3.85 20.99
C SER A 202 -2.79 -3.89 19.68
N THR A 203 -2.02 -4.95 19.47
CA THR A 203 -1.19 -5.14 18.28
C THR A 203 -1.20 -6.61 17.89
N ASP A 204 -1.43 -6.89 16.61
CA ASP A 204 -1.39 -8.22 16.02
C ASP A 204 -0.52 -8.21 14.76
N ALA A 205 0.21 -9.30 14.53
CA ALA A 205 0.98 -9.53 13.30
C ALA A 205 0.44 -10.78 12.61
N HIS A 206 -0.18 -10.59 11.44
CA HIS A 206 -0.78 -11.66 10.65
C HIS A 206 0.18 -12.09 9.54
N VAL A 207 0.55 -13.37 9.52
CA VAL A 207 1.29 -13.95 8.39
C VAL A 207 0.27 -14.30 7.30
N VAL A 208 0.42 -13.67 6.15
CA VAL A 208 -0.43 -13.84 4.97
C VAL A 208 0.30 -14.74 3.97
N THR A 209 -0.06 -16.02 3.90
CA THR A 209 0.50 -16.96 2.94
C THR A 209 -0.32 -16.99 1.65
N PHE A 210 0.37 -17.15 0.52
CA PHE A 210 -0.26 -17.25 -0.79
C PHE A 210 0.56 -18.14 -1.73
N PRO A 211 -0.09 -18.79 -2.71
CA PRO A 211 0.61 -19.59 -3.71
C PRO A 211 1.61 -18.75 -4.51
N ASN A 212 2.81 -19.29 -4.72
CA ASN A 212 3.78 -18.71 -5.62
C ASN A 212 3.85 -19.53 -6.91
N PRO A 213 3.19 -19.11 -7.99
CA PRO A 213 3.11 -19.86 -9.23
C PRO A 213 4.46 -19.95 -9.98
N LEU A 214 5.43 -19.11 -9.64
CA LEU A 214 6.76 -19.12 -10.27
C LEU A 214 7.67 -20.20 -9.67
N THR A 215 7.50 -20.47 -8.37
CA THR A 215 8.31 -21.50 -7.66
C THR A 215 7.56 -22.82 -7.46
N GLY A 216 6.24 -22.81 -7.64
CA GLY A 216 5.36 -23.96 -7.33
C GLY A 216 5.16 -24.18 -5.82
N GLY A 217 5.63 -23.25 -4.98
CA GLY A 217 5.48 -23.26 -3.53
C GLY A 217 4.55 -22.17 -3.01
N GLU A 218 4.83 -21.69 -1.81
CA GLU A 218 4.14 -20.56 -1.16
C GLU A 218 5.12 -19.42 -0.90
N SER A 219 4.59 -18.21 -0.88
CA SER A 219 5.22 -17.00 -0.34
C SER A 219 4.37 -16.45 0.79
N ALA A 220 4.94 -15.57 1.60
CA ALA A 220 4.22 -14.95 2.70
C ALA A 220 4.66 -13.51 2.88
N ASN A 221 3.69 -12.67 3.29
CA ASN A 221 3.91 -11.31 3.78
C ASN A 221 3.41 -11.21 5.23
N THR A 222 3.70 -10.11 5.89
CA THR A 222 3.16 -9.80 7.20
C THR A 222 2.26 -8.57 7.12
N VAL A 223 1.10 -8.62 7.77
CA VAL A 223 0.27 -7.44 8.03
C VAL A 223 0.23 -7.20 9.53
N CYS A 224 0.81 -6.09 9.96
CA CYS A 224 0.68 -5.61 11.33
C CYS A 224 -0.59 -4.78 11.46
N VAL A 225 -1.40 -5.04 12.50
CA VAL A 225 -2.63 -4.29 12.83
C VAL A 225 -2.53 -3.79 14.26
N ALA A 226 -2.79 -2.50 14.50
CA ALA A 226 -2.64 -1.87 15.81
C ALA A 226 -3.80 -0.89 16.10
N ARG A 227 -4.25 -0.84 17.39
CA ARG A 227 -5.34 0.03 17.88
C ARG A 227 -4.98 0.65 19.21
#